data_8bbe3dea7ed351186a356630ba4efc6e
#
_entry.id   8bbe3dea7ed351186a356630ba4efc6e
#
_cell.length_a   1.000
_cell.length_b   1.000
_cell.length_c   1.000
_cell.angle_alpha   90.00
_cell.angle_beta   90.00
_cell.angle_gamma   90.00
#
_symmetry.space_group_name_H-M   'P 1'
#
loop_
_entity.id
_entity.type
_entity.pdbx_description
1 polymer ?
#
loop_
_entity_poly.entity_id
_entity_poly.type
_entity_poly.pdbx_seq_one_letter_code
_entity_poly.pdbx_strand_id
1 'polypeptide(L)'
;ADSDTVQEMVSGSFMVASQCERCNNGYRLDQVVFTGFDKKRGSAKESFFIINKTDRVLTGVSLFIDYRTPDGRQLTRRFIKLSCSIPPGETRKADIDTWDTQRSFYYVKSVQGKKGGNPFEVVFDPIAYWLRFDDEACRQAQTTM
;
A
#
# COMPACT_ATOMS: atom_id res chain seq x y z
N ALA A 1 10.48 6.33 16.15
CA ALA A 1 9.81 6.02 14.93
C ALA A 1 8.64 5.11 15.19
N ASP A 2 7.61 5.43 14.57
CA ASP A 2 6.40 4.72 14.80
C ASP A 2 6.33 3.49 13.92
N SER A 3 6.36 2.32 14.54
CA SER A 3 6.27 1.07 13.82
C SER A 3 4.87 0.80 13.28
N ASP A 4 3.90 1.60 13.66
CA ASP A 4 2.52 1.42 13.24
C ASP A 4 2.18 2.13 11.93
N THR A 5 3.10 2.91 11.40
CA THR A 5 2.88 3.61 10.14
C THR A 5 3.76 3.06 9.04
N VAL A 6 3.28 3.22 7.83
CA VAL A 6 4.00 2.85 6.61
C VAL A 6 4.51 4.13 5.98
N GLN A 7 5.77 4.13 5.59
CA GLN A 7 6.40 5.31 5.01
C GLN A 7 6.67 5.07 3.54
N GLU A 8 6.55 6.13 2.76
CA GLU A 8 6.85 6.06 1.35
C GLU A 8 8.35 5.75 1.16
N MET A 9 8.65 4.79 0.30
CA MET A 9 10.01 4.34 0.09
C MET A 9 10.75 5.33 -0.80
N VAL A 10 11.86 5.86 -0.27
CA VAL A 10 12.74 6.73 -1.05
C VAL A 10 13.80 5.89 -1.75
N SER A 11 14.40 4.98 -1.02
CA SER A 11 15.39 4.05 -1.56
C SER A 11 15.34 2.80 -0.72
N GLY A 12 15.89 1.73 -1.26
CA GLY A 12 15.92 0.50 -0.52
C GLY A 12 16.23 -0.67 -1.41
N SER A 13 16.57 -1.74 -0.78
CA SER A 13 16.93 -2.96 -1.45
C SER A 13 16.10 -4.09 -0.86
N PHE A 14 15.11 -4.52 -1.60
CA PHE A 14 14.22 -5.61 -1.18
C PHE A 14 14.24 -6.71 -2.21
N MET A 15 14.09 -7.94 -1.74
CA MET A 15 13.83 -9.07 -2.60
C MET A 15 12.33 -9.12 -2.86
N VAL A 16 11.94 -9.06 -4.12
CA VAL A 16 10.55 -9.28 -4.48
C VAL A 16 10.23 -10.75 -4.21
N ALA A 17 9.13 -11.00 -3.49
CA ALA A 17 8.80 -12.35 -3.04
C ALA A 17 8.79 -13.36 -4.19
N SER A 18 8.31 -12.97 -5.37
CA SER A 18 8.25 -13.86 -6.53
C SER A 18 9.61 -14.21 -7.12
N GLN A 19 10.69 -13.53 -6.71
CA GLN A 19 12.03 -13.77 -7.24
C GLN A 19 12.78 -14.87 -6.51
N CYS A 20 12.22 -15.40 -5.41
CA CYS A 20 12.87 -16.46 -4.65
C CYS A 20 11.85 -17.50 -4.25
N GLU A 21 11.80 -18.60 -4.98
CA GLU A 21 10.83 -19.66 -4.71
C GLU A 21 11.05 -20.31 -3.33
N ARG A 22 12.29 -20.40 -2.90
CA ARG A 22 12.59 -21.00 -1.60
C ARG A 22 12.16 -20.11 -0.45
N CYS A 23 12.18 -18.81 -0.68
CA CYS A 23 11.84 -17.82 0.34
C CYS A 23 10.34 -17.57 0.38
N ASN A 24 9.63 -17.93 -0.65
CA ASN A 24 8.25 -17.53 -0.82
C ASN A 24 7.46 -18.66 -1.45
N ASN A 25 7.08 -19.62 -0.61
CA ASN A 25 6.24 -20.72 -1.05
C ASN A 25 4.86 -20.20 -1.42
N GLY A 26 4.54 -20.25 -2.72
CA GLY A 26 3.23 -19.86 -3.17
C GLY A 26 3.02 -18.36 -3.12
N TYR A 27 3.93 -17.60 -3.71
CA TYR A 27 3.78 -16.15 -3.85
C TYR A 27 2.43 -15.83 -4.49
N ARG A 28 1.65 -14.97 -3.82
CA ARG A 28 0.31 -14.62 -4.27
C ARG A 28 -0.01 -13.20 -3.83
N LEU A 29 -0.46 -12.39 -4.78
CA LEU A 29 -0.82 -11.01 -4.50
C LEU A 29 -1.98 -10.87 -3.53
N ASP A 30 -2.85 -11.88 -3.46
CA ASP A 30 -4.00 -11.85 -2.55
C ASP A 30 -3.64 -12.05 -1.08
N GLN A 31 -2.38 -12.31 -0.78
CA GLN A 31 -1.92 -12.44 0.61
C GLN A 31 -1.56 -11.10 1.25
N VAL A 32 -1.56 -10.04 0.50
CA VAL A 32 -1.40 -8.69 1.03
C VAL A 32 -2.62 -7.90 0.58
N VAL A 33 -3.40 -7.42 1.55
CA VAL A 33 -4.70 -6.79 1.27
C VAL A 33 -4.62 -5.31 1.60
N PHE A 34 -5.13 -4.49 0.69
CA PHE A 34 -5.27 -3.05 0.88
C PHE A 34 -6.75 -2.74 1.06
N THR A 35 -7.09 -1.99 2.11
CA THR A 35 -8.48 -1.72 2.44
C THR A 35 -8.61 -0.44 3.26
N GLY A 36 -9.83 -0.02 3.49
CA GLY A 36 -10.12 1.08 4.41
C GLY A 36 -9.60 2.43 3.95
N PHE A 37 -9.59 2.67 2.64
CA PHE A 37 -9.14 3.95 2.12
C PHE A 37 -10.00 5.09 2.67
N ASP A 38 -9.35 6.20 3.00
CA ASP A 38 -10.04 7.40 3.42
C ASP A 38 -9.25 8.64 3.03
N LYS A 39 -9.99 9.68 2.69
CA LYS A 39 -9.45 11.02 2.48
C LYS A 39 -10.57 12.02 2.74
N LYS A 40 -10.39 12.85 3.74
CA LYS A 40 -11.36 13.89 4.04
C LYS A 40 -11.12 15.09 3.14
N ARG A 41 -12.19 15.80 2.83
CA ARG A 41 -12.07 17.05 2.10
C ARG A 41 -11.16 18.00 2.86
N GLY A 42 -10.24 18.62 2.15
CA GLY A 42 -9.28 19.52 2.76
C GLY A 42 -8.05 18.85 3.33
N SER A 43 -8.04 17.54 3.42
CA SER A 43 -6.88 16.81 3.95
C SER A 43 -5.73 16.82 2.94
N ALA A 44 -4.51 17.00 3.45
CA ALA A 44 -3.29 16.85 2.66
C ALA A 44 -2.85 15.40 2.56
N LYS A 45 -3.51 14.49 3.27
CA LYS A 45 -3.12 13.09 3.34
C LYS A 45 -4.26 12.18 2.91
N GLU A 46 -3.87 11.02 2.38
CA GLU A 46 -4.75 9.89 2.13
C GLU A 46 -4.28 8.75 3.00
N SER A 47 -5.19 7.90 3.44
CA SER A 47 -4.82 6.78 4.28
C SER A 47 -5.52 5.51 3.84
N PHE A 48 -4.89 4.38 4.16
CA PHE A 48 -5.47 3.06 3.94
C PHE A 48 -4.76 2.08 4.84
N PHE A 49 -5.27 0.87 4.92
CA PHE A 49 -4.70 -0.18 5.74
C PHE A 49 -4.11 -1.27 4.88
N ILE A 50 -3.00 -1.83 5.36
CA ILE A 50 -2.33 -2.96 4.72
C ILE A 50 -2.42 -4.13 5.68
N ILE A 51 -2.95 -5.24 5.20
CA ILE A 51 -3.09 -6.48 5.97
C ILE A 51 -2.09 -7.49 5.42
N ASN A 52 -1.21 -7.98 6.30
CA ASN A 52 -0.24 -9.00 5.93
C ASN A 52 -0.81 -10.38 6.24
N LYS A 53 -1.24 -11.10 5.23
CA LYS A 53 -1.74 -12.47 5.39
C LYS A 53 -0.67 -13.52 5.10
N THR A 54 0.57 -13.09 4.90
CA THR A 54 1.68 -14.03 4.70
C THR A 54 2.18 -14.54 6.05
N ASP A 55 3.07 -15.51 6.00
CA ASP A 55 3.69 -16.08 7.20
C ASP A 55 5.04 -15.45 7.55
N ARG A 56 5.39 -14.33 6.92
CA ARG A 56 6.64 -13.62 7.15
C ARG A 56 6.38 -12.15 7.38
N VAL A 57 7.38 -11.45 7.90
CA VAL A 57 7.28 -10.00 8.06
C VAL A 57 7.26 -9.34 6.68
N LEU A 58 6.24 -8.53 6.46
CA LEU A 58 6.11 -7.75 5.22
C LEU A 58 6.97 -6.49 5.34
N THR A 59 7.90 -6.31 4.41
CA THR A 59 8.85 -5.19 4.47
C THR A 59 8.62 -4.15 3.40
N GLY A 60 7.78 -4.43 2.43
CA GLY A 60 7.46 -3.44 1.39
C GLY A 60 6.31 -3.88 0.53
N VAL A 61 5.67 -2.92 -0.09
CA VAL A 61 4.57 -3.16 -1.03
C VAL A 61 4.67 -2.18 -2.19
N SER A 62 4.16 -2.58 -3.34
CA SER A 62 3.96 -1.66 -4.44
C SER A 62 2.61 -1.93 -5.07
N LEU A 63 1.95 -0.86 -5.48
CA LEU A 63 0.61 -0.94 -6.04
C LEU A 63 0.34 0.30 -6.88
N PHE A 64 -0.66 0.18 -7.74
CA PHE A 64 -1.29 1.36 -8.32
C PHE A 64 -2.57 1.67 -7.56
N ILE A 65 -2.88 2.94 -7.44
CA ILE A 65 -4.17 3.41 -6.96
C ILE A 65 -4.84 4.16 -8.09
N ASP A 66 -5.98 3.64 -8.52
CA ASP A 66 -6.82 4.29 -9.52
C ASP A 66 -7.83 5.17 -8.81
N TYR A 67 -7.81 6.46 -9.12
CA TYR A 67 -8.75 7.42 -8.56
C TYR A 67 -9.83 7.66 -9.61
N ARG A 68 -11.09 7.44 -9.22
CA ARG A 68 -12.21 7.48 -10.14
C ARG A 68 -13.35 8.31 -9.60
N THR A 69 -14.13 8.89 -10.50
CA THR A 69 -15.40 9.48 -10.10
C THR A 69 -16.40 8.35 -9.76
N PRO A 70 -17.46 8.64 -9.00
CA PRO A 70 -18.46 7.61 -8.70
C PRO A 70 -19.11 6.98 -9.92
N ASP A 71 -19.13 7.68 -11.05
CA ASP A 71 -19.65 7.14 -12.31
C ASP A 71 -18.60 6.36 -13.11
N GLY A 72 -17.41 6.17 -12.53
CA GLY A 72 -16.40 5.27 -13.10
C GLY A 72 -15.35 5.93 -14.00
N ARG A 73 -15.38 7.25 -14.15
CA ARG A 73 -14.37 7.93 -14.98
C ARG A 73 -13.07 8.07 -14.22
N GLN A 74 -11.97 7.71 -14.85
CA GLN A 74 -10.67 7.80 -14.22
C GLN A 74 -10.24 9.25 -14.06
N LEU A 75 -9.85 9.62 -12.82
CA LEU A 75 -9.31 10.94 -12.53
C LEU A 75 -7.78 10.93 -12.66
N THR A 76 -7.14 9.94 -12.07
CA THR A 76 -5.70 9.76 -12.16
C THR A 76 -5.35 8.35 -11.68
N ARG A 77 -4.11 7.94 -11.93
CA ARG A 77 -3.58 6.66 -11.50
C ARG A 77 -2.18 6.90 -10.98
N ARG A 78 -1.90 6.42 -9.78
CA ARG A 78 -0.62 6.65 -9.12
C ARG A 78 0.06 5.33 -8.81
N PHE A 79 1.36 5.28 -9.04
CA PHE A 79 2.19 4.18 -8.56
C PHE A 79 2.71 4.53 -7.17
N ILE A 80 2.47 3.64 -6.21
CA ILE A 80 2.88 3.83 -4.82
C ILE A 80 3.80 2.68 -4.44
N LYS A 81 4.94 3.02 -3.86
CA LYS A 81 5.87 2.04 -3.32
C LYS A 81 6.19 2.44 -1.90
N LEU A 82 5.91 1.54 -0.95
CA LEU A 82 6.01 1.84 0.47
C LEU A 82 6.89 0.82 1.16
N SER A 83 7.71 1.29 2.11
CA SER A 83 8.40 0.42 3.04
C SER A 83 7.59 0.28 4.31
N CYS A 84 7.68 -0.87 4.95
CA CYS A 84 6.91 -1.14 6.17
C CYS A 84 7.58 -2.23 6.98
N SER A 85 6.99 -2.54 8.11
CA SER A 85 7.38 -3.68 8.93
C SER A 85 6.11 -4.21 9.58
N ILE A 86 5.45 -5.13 8.89
CA ILE A 86 4.17 -5.66 9.34
C ILE A 86 4.33 -7.14 9.62
N PRO A 87 4.22 -7.57 10.89
CA PRO A 87 4.29 -8.99 11.23
C PRO A 87 3.18 -9.80 10.57
N PRO A 88 3.36 -11.12 10.46
CA PRO A 88 2.32 -11.99 9.90
C PRO A 88 0.99 -11.81 10.60
N GLY A 89 -0.08 -11.70 9.82
CA GLY A 89 -1.43 -11.61 10.32
C GLY A 89 -1.84 -10.23 10.85
N GLU A 90 -0.94 -9.25 10.83
CA GLU A 90 -1.23 -7.93 11.38
C GLU A 90 -1.55 -6.92 10.30
N THR A 91 -2.10 -5.81 10.76
CA THR A 91 -2.55 -4.72 9.90
C THR A 91 -1.86 -3.44 10.34
N ARG A 92 -1.48 -2.61 9.38
CA ARG A 92 -0.90 -1.29 9.66
C ARG A 92 -1.53 -0.25 8.76
N LYS A 93 -1.66 0.94 9.30
CA LYS A 93 -2.18 2.08 8.54
C LYS A 93 -1.05 2.72 7.73
N ALA A 94 -1.36 3.07 6.49
CA ALA A 94 -0.45 3.80 5.62
C ALA A 94 -1.01 5.20 5.40
N ASP A 95 -0.16 6.20 5.49
CA ASP A 95 -0.50 7.59 5.18
C ASP A 95 0.39 8.04 4.04
N ILE A 96 -0.22 8.58 2.99
CA ILE A 96 0.50 9.10 1.83
C ILE A 96 0.02 10.52 1.55
N ASP A 97 0.86 11.29 0.86
CA ASP A 97 0.45 12.61 0.43
C ASP A 97 -0.63 12.50 -0.63
N THR A 98 -1.61 13.40 -0.58
CA THR A 98 -2.71 13.34 -1.53
C THR A 98 -2.26 13.81 -2.91
N TRP A 99 -2.89 13.24 -3.95
CA TRP A 99 -2.74 13.75 -5.31
C TRP A 99 -3.53 15.05 -5.49
N ASP A 100 -4.50 15.27 -4.63
CA ASP A 100 -5.44 16.38 -4.74
C ASP A 100 -4.83 17.64 -4.13
N THR A 101 -4.02 18.34 -4.91
CA THR A 101 -3.29 19.51 -4.41
C THR A 101 -4.21 20.66 -4.07
N GLN A 102 -5.38 20.74 -4.68
CA GLN A 102 -6.36 21.78 -4.37
C GLN A 102 -7.27 21.39 -3.22
N ARG A 103 -7.19 20.16 -2.75
CA ARG A 103 -7.94 19.64 -1.61
C ARG A 103 -9.45 19.82 -1.78
N SER A 104 -9.92 19.53 -3.00
CA SER A 104 -11.34 19.66 -3.35
C SER A 104 -12.07 18.33 -3.39
N PHE A 105 -11.34 17.22 -3.35
CA PHE A 105 -11.94 15.88 -3.44
C PHE A 105 -12.02 15.22 -2.06
N TYR A 106 -13.03 14.38 -1.88
CA TYR A 106 -13.15 13.55 -0.68
C TYR A 106 -13.55 12.14 -1.08
N TYR A 107 -13.06 11.16 -0.32
CA TYR A 107 -13.45 9.78 -0.56
C TYR A 107 -14.94 9.61 -0.29
N VAL A 108 -15.63 8.94 -1.20
CA VAL A 108 -17.09 8.88 -1.20
C VAL A 108 -17.68 8.35 0.12
N LYS A 109 -16.95 7.47 0.82
CA LYS A 109 -17.39 6.92 2.09
C LYS A 109 -16.84 7.67 3.30
N SER A 110 -16.10 8.73 3.09
CA SER A 110 -15.54 9.51 4.18
C SER A 110 -16.64 10.25 4.94
N VAL A 111 -16.46 10.33 6.26
CA VAL A 111 -17.39 11.10 7.08
C VAL A 111 -17.10 12.58 6.88
N GLN A 112 -18.09 13.31 6.40
CA GLN A 112 -17.97 14.72 6.10
C GLN A 112 -18.90 15.52 6.98
N GLY A 113 -18.34 16.52 7.68
CA GLY A 113 -19.16 17.45 8.43
C GLY A 113 -19.60 18.66 7.64
N LYS A 114 -19.12 18.82 6.40
CA LYS A 114 -19.42 19.98 5.57
C LYS A 114 -19.85 19.54 4.20
N LYS A 115 -20.71 20.35 3.57
CA LYS A 115 -21.09 20.12 2.20
C LYS A 115 -20.03 20.70 1.27
N GLY A 116 -20.04 20.22 0.05
CA GLY A 116 -19.15 20.69 -1.00
C GLY A 116 -18.01 19.72 -1.24
N GLY A 117 -17.24 20.03 -2.27
CA GLY A 117 -16.18 19.16 -2.74
C GLY A 117 -16.73 18.13 -3.72
N ASN A 118 -15.84 17.31 -4.23
CA ASN A 118 -16.14 16.34 -5.27
C ASN A 118 -15.87 14.93 -4.73
N PRO A 119 -16.83 14.01 -4.81
CA PRO A 119 -16.61 12.64 -4.35
C PRO A 119 -15.73 11.87 -5.33
N PHE A 120 -14.97 10.93 -4.81
CA PHE A 120 -14.20 10.00 -5.63
C PHE A 120 -14.13 8.63 -4.97
N GLU A 121 -13.76 7.64 -5.76
CA GLU A 121 -13.53 6.28 -5.31
C GLU A 121 -12.15 5.84 -5.74
N VAL A 122 -11.65 4.77 -5.12
CA VAL A 122 -10.35 4.21 -5.49
C VAL A 122 -10.48 2.74 -5.80
N VAL A 123 -9.59 2.27 -6.67
CA VAL A 123 -9.37 0.86 -6.91
C VAL A 123 -7.90 0.59 -6.65
N PHE A 124 -7.62 -0.34 -5.75
CA PHE A 124 -6.25 -0.79 -5.49
C PHE A 124 -5.87 -1.86 -6.48
N ASP A 125 -4.68 -1.71 -7.08
CA ASP A 125 -4.15 -2.68 -8.03
C ASP A 125 -2.76 -3.10 -7.54
N PRO A 126 -2.67 -4.16 -6.73
CA PRO A 126 -1.39 -4.61 -6.19
C PRO A 126 -0.45 -5.08 -7.29
N ILE A 127 0.83 -4.74 -7.15
CA ILE A 127 1.87 -5.11 -8.12
C ILE A 127 2.81 -6.14 -7.53
N ALA A 128 3.36 -5.85 -6.33
CA ALA A 128 4.33 -6.73 -5.70
C ALA A 128 4.43 -6.44 -4.23
N TYR A 129 5.04 -7.35 -3.50
CA TYR A 129 5.40 -7.10 -2.11
C TYR A 129 6.73 -7.75 -1.79
N TRP A 130 7.33 -7.33 -0.69
CA TRP A 130 8.63 -7.82 -0.24
C TRP A 130 8.50 -8.35 1.16
N LEU A 131 9.16 -9.46 1.42
CA LEU A 131 9.13 -10.14 2.71
C LEU A 131 10.54 -10.19 3.30
N ARG A 132 10.61 -10.23 4.64
CA ARG A 132 11.86 -10.49 5.31
C ARG A 132 12.19 -11.97 5.17
N PHE A 133 13.43 -12.26 4.83
CA PHE A 133 13.89 -13.63 4.67
C PHE A 133 14.86 -13.95 5.81
N ASP A 134 14.48 -14.90 6.66
CA ASP A 134 15.31 -15.34 7.77
C ASP A 134 16.14 -16.57 7.40
N ASP A 135 15.80 -17.23 6.31
CA ASP A 135 16.48 -18.40 5.84
C ASP A 135 17.77 -18.00 5.13
N GLU A 136 18.86 -18.70 5.46
CA GLU A 136 20.17 -18.42 4.89
C GLU A 136 20.16 -18.53 3.35
N ALA A 137 19.49 -19.54 2.82
CA ALA A 137 19.41 -19.70 1.38
C ALA A 137 18.70 -18.53 0.72
N CYS A 138 17.70 -17.97 1.39
CA CYS A 138 17.00 -16.81 0.89
C CYS A 138 17.86 -15.56 0.91
N ARG A 139 18.65 -15.39 1.94
CA ARG A 139 19.58 -14.27 2.02
C ARG A 139 20.63 -14.36 0.90
N GLN A 140 21.14 -15.56 0.63
CA GLN A 140 22.09 -15.75 -0.45
C GLN A 140 21.47 -15.43 -1.81
N ALA A 141 20.26 -15.87 -2.04
CA ALA A 141 19.56 -15.55 -3.28
C ALA A 141 19.38 -14.05 -3.44
N GLN A 142 19.10 -13.34 -2.34
CA GLN A 142 18.95 -11.92 -2.35
C GLN A 142 20.23 -11.18 -2.74
N THR A 143 21.37 -11.68 -2.25
CA THR A 143 22.66 -11.03 -2.54
C THR A 143 23.18 -11.31 -3.94
N THR A 144 22.73 -12.38 -4.56
CA THR A 144 23.16 -12.72 -5.94
C THR A 144 22.33 -12.07 -7.02
N MET A 145 21.30 -11.36 -6.65
CA MET A 145 20.42 -10.66 -7.60
C MET A 145 20.75 -9.16 -7.75
#